data_9e30216b5762190d9f46fc4eca3a3de2
#
_entry.id   9e30216b5762190d9f46fc4eca3a3de2
#
_cell.length_a   1.000
_cell.length_b   1.000
_cell.length_c   1.000
_cell.angle_alpha   90.00
_cell.angle_beta   90.00
_cell.angle_gamma   90.00
#
_symmetry.space_group_name_H-M   'P 1'
#
loop_
_entity.id
_entity.type
_entity.pdbx_description
1 polymer ?
#
loop_
_entity_poly.entity_id
_entity_poly.type
_entity_poly.pdbx_seq_one_letter_code
_entity_poly.pdbx_strand_id
1 'polypeptide(L)'
;RALDDLVTQGKIRYIGCSTHPAWAVMESIMVSESKNYVRLSTEQPPYNLLDRRIENELVPLAQRYKIGLITWGPLAMGVLAGRYKTPNEYPKGSRAARRGGFYADRISKKGIAIGQEFTKLAKKIGISAAQLALLWCKDQPGITAPLIGTRTIKHLDILLPVLEMTLDDDTRKACDVLVPPGSFVADFHNTSYWNRARVLE
;
A
#
# COMPACT_ATOMS: atom_id res chain seq x y z
N ARG A 1 24.38 3.74 10.59
CA ARG A 1 25.17 4.83 11.17
C ARG A 1 24.90 6.17 10.47
N ALA A 2 25.08 6.30 9.13
CA ALA A 2 24.90 7.57 8.44
C ALA A 2 23.55 8.28 8.75
N LEU A 3 22.45 7.55 8.83
CA LEU A 3 21.14 8.10 9.20
C LEU A 3 21.10 8.54 10.68
N ASP A 4 21.73 7.78 11.56
CA ASP A 4 21.88 8.11 12.98
C ASP A 4 22.68 9.42 13.16
N ASP A 5 23.79 9.56 12.44
CA ASP A 5 24.61 10.79 12.43
C ASP A 5 23.77 12.00 11.96
N LEU A 6 22.86 11.84 10.98
CA LEU A 6 21.98 12.92 10.50
C LEU A 6 20.91 13.32 11.53
N VAL A 7 20.38 12.36 12.29
CA VAL A 7 19.46 12.65 13.41
C VAL A 7 20.19 13.40 14.51
N THR A 8 21.38 12.93 14.91
CA THR A 8 22.22 13.56 15.94
C THR A 8 22.61 14.99 15.56
N GLN A 9 22.88 15.25 14.27
CA GLN A 9 23.14 16.58 13.73
C GLN A 9 21.89 17.47 13.63
N GLY A 10 20.69 16.95 13.95
CA GLY A 10 19.42 17.67 13.83
C GLY A 10 18.96 17.96 12.40
N LYS A 11 19.58 17.32 11.37
CA LYS A 11 19.21 17.50 9.96
C LYS A 11 17.94 16.76 9.58
N ILE A 12 17.67 15.63 10.22
CA ILE A 12 16.43 14.86 10.10
C ILE A 12 15.92 14.52 11.50
N ARG A 13 14.62 14.24 11.64
CA ARG A 13 14.00 13.91 12.94
C ARG A 13 13.80 12.41 13.12
N TYR A 14 13.34 11.75 12.07
CA TYR A 14 12.98 10.32 12.08
C TYR A 14 13.50 9.66 10.82
N ILE A 15 13.71 8.36 10.89
CA ILE A 15 14.13 7.53 9.76
C ILE A 15 13.09 6.45 9.49
N GLY A 16 12.99 6.03 8.25
CA GLY A 16 12.10 4.96 7.81
C GLY A 16 12.70 4.15 6.68
N CYS A 17 12.02 3.09 6.32
CA CYS A 17 12.37 2.26 5.18
C CYS A 17 11.17 2.09 4.23
N SER A 18 11.35 1.43 3.09
CA SER A 18 10.29 1.21 2.13
C SER A 18 10.41 -0.14 1.44
N THR A 19 9.31 -0.86 1.35
CA THR A 19 9.17 -2.15 0.66
C THR A 19 10.15 -3.21 1.20
N HIS A 20 10.42 -3.15 2.51
CA HIS A 20 11.22 -4.16 3.21
C HIS A 20 10.34 -5.35 3.58
N PRO A 21 10.84 -6.59 3.50
CA PRO A 21 10.19 -7.74 4.12
C PRO A 21 10.21 -7.60 5.64
N ALA A 22 9.26 -8.22 6.33
CA ALA A 22 9.16 -8.11 7.79
C ALA A 22 10.44 -8.50 8.52
N TRP A 23 11.14 -9.57 8.05
CA TRP A 23 12.40 -9.99 8.65
C TRP A 23 13.50 -8.92 8.55
N ALA A 24 13.57 -8.16 7.44
CA ALA A 24 14.58 -7.11 7.27
C ALA A 24 14.26 -5.88 8.13
N VAL A 25 12.97 -5.56 8.34
CA VAL A 25 12.56 -4.53 9.31
C VAL A 25 12.99 -4.96 10.71
N MET A 26 12.75 -6.22 11.09
CA MET A 26 13.14 -6.75 12.40
C MET A 26 14.67 -6.73 12.57
N GLU A 27 15.43 -7.17 11.57
CA GLU A 27 16.89 -7.10 11.59
C GLU A 27 17.39 -5.67 11.79
N SER A 28 16.77 -4.70 11.11
CA SER A 28 17.11 -3.28 11.25
C SER A 28 16.86 -2.76 12.68
N ILE A 29 15.77 -3.20 13.32
CA ILE A 29 15.49 -2.89 14.73
C ILE A 29 16.57 -3.47 15.62
N MET A 30 16.91 -4.75 15.47
CA MET A 30 17.93 -5.43 16.28
C MET A 30 19.31 -4.79 16.13
N VAL A 31 19.71 -4.41 14.91
CA VAL A 31 20.96 -3.71 14.65
C VAL A 31 20.96 -2.34 15.34
N SER A 32 19.86 -1.59 15.27
CA SER A 32 19.74 -0.29 15.93
C SER A 32 19.90 -0.43 17.45
N GLU A 33 19.22 -1.41 18.06
CA GLU A 33 19.31 -1.67 19.49
C GLU A 33 20.72 -2.10 19.91
N SER A 34 21.35 -3.03 19.17
CA SER A 34 22.69 -3.55 19.51
C SER A 34 23.80 -2.51 19.35
N LYS A 35 23.62 -1.51 18.49
CA LYS A 35 24.59 -0.43 18.23
C LYS A 35 24.22 0.89 18.88
N ASN A 36 23.11 0.93 19.62
CA ASN A 36 22.56 2.15 20.21
C ASN A 36 22.32 3.25 19.16
N TYR A 37 21.79 2.86 17.98
CA TYR A 37 21.40 3.77 16.91
C TYR A 37 19.91 4.12 17.00
N VAL A 38 19.52 5.22 16.36
CA VAL A 38 18.10 5.58 16.16
C VAL A 38 17.38 4.48 15.42
N ARG A 39 16.22 4.07 15.93
CA ARG A 39 15.36 3.04 15.32
C ARG A 39 14.56 3.58 14.14
N LEU A 40 14.18 2.69 13.23
CA LEU A 40 13.17 2.99 12.21
C LEU A 40 11.85 3.35 12.89
N SER A 41 11.26 4.47 12.47
CA SER A 41 9.95 4.94 12.95
C SER A 41 8.82 4.54 12.01
N THR A 42 9.11 4.36 10.73
CA THR A 42 8.10 4.03 9.71
C THR A 42 8.62 3.02 8.69
N GLU A 43 7.70 2.23 8.15
CA GLU A 43 7.86 1.46 6.91
C GLU A 43 6.84 1.95 5.88
N GLN A 44 7.26 2.05 4.62
CA GLN A 44 6.40 2.47 3.52
C GLN A 44 6.15 1.32 2.52
N PRO A 45 5.26 0.37 2.83
CA PRO A 45 4.94 -0.74 1.96
C PRO A 45 3.87 -0.38 0.93
N PRO A 46 3.75 -1.12 -0.21
CA PRO A 46 2.55 -1.11 -1.01
C PRO A 46 1.39 -1.77 -0.24
N TYR A 47 0.20 -1.17 -0.30
CA TYR A 47 -0.98 -1.78 0.28
C TYR A 47 -2.26 -1.33 -0.42
N ASN A 48 -3.06 -2.28 -0.83
CA ASN A 48 -4.37 -2.09 -1.44
C ASN A 48 -5.12 -3.42 -1.44
N LEU A 49 -6.41 -3.41 -1.75
CA LEU A 49 -7.24 -4.61 -1.75
C LEU A 49 -6.72 -5.74 -2.66
N LEU A 50 -5.97 -5.42 -3.75
CA LEU A 50 -5.45 -6.45 -4.65
C LEU A 50 -4.16 -7.12 -4.15
N ASP A 51 -3.52 -6.56 -3.12
CA ASP A 51 -2.32 -7.15 -2.49
C ASP A 51 -2.31 -6.84 -0.98
N ARG A 52 -2.71 -7.84 -0.22
CA ARG A 52 -2.90 -7.80 1.22
C ARG A 52 -1.80 -8.54 2.00
N ARG A 53 -0.73 -8.97 1.33
CA ARG A 53 0.32 -9.83 1.93
C ARG A 53 1.03 -9.20 3.12
N ILE A 54 1.08 -7.88 3.23
CA ILE A 54 1.66 -7.21 4.41
C ILE A 54 0.91 -7.55 5.71
N GLU A 55 -0.37 -7.96 5.62
CA GLU A 55 -1.18 -8.36 6.77
C GLU A 55 -0.64 -9.61 7.47
N ASN A 56 0.11 -10.47 6.76
CA ASN A 56 0.58 -11.74 7.30
C ASN A 56 1.69 -11.57 8.35
N GLU A 57 2.64 -10.64 8.10
CA GLU A 57 3.81 -10.49 8.97
C GLU A 57 4.14 -9.02 9.27
N LEU A 58 4.11 -8.14 8.27
CA LEU A 58 4.58 -6.77 8.42
C LEU A 58 3.65 -5.95 9.33
N VAL A 59 2.33 -6.10 9.18
CA VAL A 59 1.36 -5.39 10.04
C VAL A 59 1.48 -5.82 11.50
N PRO A 60 1.44 -7.12 11.86
CA PRO A 60 1.62 -7.53 13.26
C PRO A 60 2.99 -7.15 13.83
N LEU A 61 4.07 -7.20 13.02
CA LEU A 61 5.38 -6.71 13.43
C LEU A 61 5.34 -5.20 13.75
N ALA A 62 4.78 -4.41 12.84
CA ALA A 62 4.70 -2.97 12.98
C ALA A 62 3.90 -2.56 14.22
N GLN A 63 2.77 -3.23 14.49
CA GLN A 63 1.98 -3.02 15.70
C GLN A 63 2.76 -3.36 16.98
N ARG A 64 3.45 -4.50 16.99
CA ARG A 64 4.24 -4.95 18.14
C ARG A 64 5.41 -4.03 18.45
N TYR A 65 6.13 -3.57 17.43
CA TYR A 65 7.35 -2.77 17.58
C TYR A 65 7.13 -1.27 17.43
N LYS A 66 5.88 -0.83 17.32
CA LYS A 66 5.50 0.59 17.22
C LYS A 66 6.10 1.30 15.98
N ILE A 67 6.09 0.60 14.84
CA ILE A 67 6.47 1.14 13.53
C ILE A 67 5.22 1.67 12.83
N GLY A 68 5.24 2.91 12.36
CA GLY A 68 4.16 3.47 11.55
C GLY A 68 4.16 2.89 10.13
N LEU A 69 3.01 2.40 9.65
CA LEU A 69 2.86 1.97 8.25
C LEU A 69 2.27 3.10 7.41
N ILE A 70 3.09 3.68 6.53
CA ILE A 70 2.69 4.73 5.58
C ILE A 70 2.57 4.09 4.21
N THR A 71 1.37 3.61 3.86
CA THR A 71 1.20 2.74 2.69
C THR A 71 1.11 3.51 1.38
N TRP A 72 1.68 2.96 0.29
CA TRP A 72 1.54 3.52 -1.04
C TRP A 72 0.67 2.66 -1.96
N GLY A 73 0.09 3.30 -2.97
CA GLY A 73 -0.68 2.63 -4.00
C GLY A 73 -2.09 2.16 -3.62
N PRO A 74 -2.86 2.89 -2.78
CA PRO A 74 -4.18 2.46 -2.32
C PRO A 74 -5.17 2.21 -3.47
N LEU A 75 -5.01 2.91 -4.61
CA LEU A 75 -5.85 2.73 -5.80
C LEU A 75 -5.38 1.60 -6.73
N ALA A 76 -4.37 0.81 -6.36
CA ALA A 76 -3.80 -0.26 -7.19
C ALA A 76 -3.52 0.22 -8.65
N MET A 77 -2.76 1.30 -8.81
CA MET A 77 -2.47 1.94 -10.13
C MET A 77 -3.72 2.42 -10.88
N GLY A 78 -4.87 2.52 -10.23
CA GLY A 78 -6.16 2.93 -10.79
C GLY A 78 -7.09 1.76 -11.14
N VAL A 79 -6.70 0.53 -10.87
CA VAL A 79 -7.58 -0.65 -11.04
C VAL A 79 -8.78 -0.53 -10.09
N LEU A 80 -8.54 -0.23 -8.82
CA LEU A 80 -9.59 -0.03 -7.82
C LEU A 80 -10.37 1.28 -8.00
N ALA A 81 -9.93 2.19 -8.87
CA ALA A 81 -10.69 3.36 -9.28
C ALA A 81 -11.54 3.11 -10.54
N GLY A 82 -11.68 1.85 -10.99
CA GLY A 82 -12.48 1.47 -12.16
C GLY A 82 -11.91 1.94 -13.50
N ARG A 83 -10.62 2.24 -13.56
CA ARG A 83 -9.99 2.86 -14.73
C ARG A 83 -9.79 1.90 -15.90
N TYR A 84 -9.66 0.60 -15.64
CA TYR A 84 -9.36 -0.43 -16.64
C TYR A 84 -10.58 -1.32 -16.86
N LYS A 85 -10.90 -1.57 -18.16
CA LYS A 85 -12.04 -2.41 -18.56
C LYS A 85 -11.60 -3.78 -19.06
N THR A 86 -10.51 -3.81 -19.81
CA THR A 86 -9.95 -5.00 -20.44
C THR A 86 -8.45 -5.10 -20.17
N PRO A 87 -7.89 -6.33 -20.12
CA PRO A 87 -6.44 -6.53 -20.02
C PRO A 87 -5.74 -5.99 -21.28
N ASN A 88 -4.51 -5.48 -21.09
CA ASN A 88 -3.64 -4.95 -22.12
C ASN A 88 -4.14 -3.67 -22.84
N GLU A 89 -5.33 -3.16 -22.48
CA GLU A 89 -5.82 -1.87 -22.94
C GLU A 89 -5.62 -0.81 -21.84
N TYR A 90 -4.60 0.02 -22.02
CA TYR A 90 -4.24 1.02 -21.03
C TYR A 90 -4.78 2.41 -21.42
N PRO A 91 -5.72 2.99 -20.66
CA PRO A 91 -6.26 4.31 -20.96
C PRO A 91 -5.15 5.35 -21.11
N LYS A 92 -5.28 6.25 -22.10
CA LYS A 92 -4.32 7.33 -22.36
C LYS A 92 -4.02 8.10 -21.08
N GLY A 93 -2.75 8.32 -20.82
CA GLY A 93 -2.27 9.01 -19.62
C GLY A 93 -2.32 8.15 -18.33
N SER A 94 -2.67 6.86 -18.38
CA SER A 94 -2.45 5.95 -17.26
C SER A 94 -0.96 5.73 -17.03
N ARG A 95 -0.58 5.29 -15.81
CA ARG A 95 0.83 4.98 -15.52
C ARG A 95 1.33 3.79 -16.34
N ALA A 96 0.48 2.79 -16.55
CA ALA A 96 0.78 1.64 -17.40
C ALA A 96 1.02 2.04 -18.85
N ALA A 97 0.15 2.88 -19.44
CA ALA A 97 0.31 3.37 -20.81
C ALA A 97 1.59 4.23 -21.00
N ARG A 98 2.01 4.96 -19.95
CA ARG A 98 3.15 5.88 -20.01
C ARG A 98 4.50 5.21 -19.77
N ARG A 99 4.54 4.15 -18.96
CA ARG A 99 5.79 3.55 -18.47
C ARG A 99 5.94 2.08 -18.84
N GLY A 100 4.83 1.37 -19.15
CA GLY A 100 4.89 -0.06 -19.51
C GLY A 100 5.48 -0.94 -18.40
N GLY A 101 6.00 -2.12 -18.78
CA GLY A 101 6.73 -3.07 -17.93
C GLY A 101 6.07 -3.29 -16.56
N PHE A 102 6.85 -3.24 -15.52
CA PHE A 102 6.41 -3.41 -14.12
C PHE A 102 5.08 -2.71 -13.73
N TYR A 103 4.74 -1.57 -14.36
CA TYR A 103 3.46 -0.89 -14.09
C TYR A 103 2.29 -1.53 -14.84
N ALA A 104 2.55 -2.09 -16.01
CA ALA A 104 1.56 -2.81 -16.80
C ALA A 104 1.31 -4.21 -16.23
N ASP A 105 2.36 -4.91 -15.79
CA ASP A 105 2.31 -6.27 -15.25
C ASP A 105 1.39 -6.39 -14.02
N ARG A 106 1.24 -5.30 -13.26
CA ARG A 106 0.32 -5.22 -12.11
C ARG A 106 -1.15 -5.14 -12.51
N ILE A 107 -1.46 -4.93 -13.79
CA ILE A 107 -2.84 -4.79 -14.27
C ILE A 107 -3.28 -6.13 -14.87
N SER A 108 -3.58 -7.08 -13.99
CA SER A 108 -3.97 -8.43 -14.36
C SER A 108 -5.47 -8.52 -14.71
N LYS A 109 -5.82 -9.53 -15.52
CA LYS A 109 -7.24 -9.85 -15.83
C LYS A 109 -8.05 -10.06 -14.54
N LYS A 110 -7.52 -10.81 -13.57
CA LYS A 110 -8.18 -11.06 -12.29
C LYS A 110 -8.33 -9.77 -11.48
N GLY A 111 -7.28 -8.92 -11.44
CA GLY A 111 -7.34 -7.62 -10.76
C GLY A 111 -8.40 -6.70 -11.37
N ILE A 112 -8.55 -6.66 -12.70
CA ILE A 112 -9.59 -5.86 -13.38
C ILE A 112 -10.99 -6.37 -13.01
N ALA A 113 -11.24 -7.67 -13.04
CA ALA A 113 -12.53 -8.25 -12.66
C ALA A 113 -12.92 -7.86 -11.22
N ILE A 114 -11.98 -7.98 -10.27
CA ILE A 114 -12.18 -7.54 -8.88
C ILE A 114 -12.42 -6.03 -8.82
N GLY A 115 -11.65 -5.22 -9.54
CA GLY A 115 -11.85 -3.78 -9.60
C GLY A 115 -13.22 -3.37 -10.11
N GLN A 116 -13.83 -4.15 -11.03
CA GLN A 116 -15.19 -3.94 -11.50
C GLN A 116 -16.23 -4.25 -10.41
N GLU A 117 -16.11 -5.38 -9.70
CA GLU A 117 -16.98 -5.71 -8.57
C GLU A 117 -16.83 -4.71 -7.43
N PHE A 118 -15.61 -4.31 -7.13
CA PHE A 118 -15.31 -3.25 -6.15
C PHE A 118 -15.96 -1.91 -6.54
N THR A 119 -15.97 -1.56 -7.83
CA THR A 119 -16.66 -0.37 -8.34
C THR A 119 -18.18 -0.46 -8.15
N LYS A 120 -18.79 -1.65 -8.33
CA LYS A 120 -20.22 -1.87 -8.06
C LYS A 120 -20.51 -1.70 -6.56
N LEU A 121 -19.65 -2.25 -5.70
CA LEU A 121 -19.77 -2.08 -4.24
C LEU A 121 -19.73 -0.61 -3.83
N ALA A 122 -18.76 0.16 -4.34
CA ALA A 122 -18.65 1.59 -4.08
C ALA A 122 -19.92 2.35 -4.50
N LYS A 123 -20.43 2.05 -5.69
CA LYS A 123 -21.70 2.64 -6.18
C LYS A 123 -22.88 2.32 -5.28
N LYS A 124 -22.98 1.08 -4.77
CA LYS A 124 -24.06 0.65 -3.87
C LYS A 124 -24.09 1.46 -2.58
N ILE A 125 -22.94 1.84 -2.05
CA ILE A 125 -22.83 2.66 -0.83
C ILE A 125 -22.73 4.18 -1.11
N GLY A 126 -22.93 4.61 -2.35
CA GLY A 126 -23.04 6.02 -2.72
C GLY A 126 -21.74 6.81 -2.83
N ILE A 127 -20.58 6.15 -2.92
CA ILE A 127 -19.28 6.82 -3.05
C ILE A 127 -18.53 6.38 -4.32
N SER A 128 -17.51 7.11 -4.71
CA SER A 128 -16.67 6.70 -5.83
C SER A 128 -15.75 5.52 -5.45
N ALA A 129 -15.41 4.69 -6.43
CA ALA A 129 -14.48 3.58 -6.21
C ALA A 129 -13.10 4.04 -5.70
N ALA A 130 -12.64 5.24 -6.09
CA ALA A 130 -11.41 5.81 -5.58
C ALA A 130 -11.51 6.19 -4.09
N GLN A 131 -12.66 6.73 -3.66
CA GLN A 131 -12.92 7.00 -2.24
C GLN A 131 -12.98 5.71 -1.44
N LEU A 132 -13.70 4.69 -1.92
CA LEU A 132 -13.77 3.40 -1.22
C LEU A 132 -12.39 2.75 -1.11
N ALA A 133 -11.54 2.82 -2.15
CA ALA A 133 -10.20 2.24 -2.09
C ALA A 133 -9.30 2.93 -1.07
N LEU A 134 -9.39 4.26 -0.97
CA LEU A 134 -8.65 5.02 0.03
C LEU A 134 -9.21 4.77 1.44
N LEU A 135 -10.53 4.79 1.61
CA LEU A 135 -11.23 4.53 2.87
C LEU A 135 -10.90 3.14 3.39
N TRP A 136 -10.98 2.12 2.53
CA TRP A 136 -10.63 0.75 2.86
C TRP A 136 -9.19 0.67 3.39
N CYS A 137 -8.24 1.28 2.69
CA CYS A 137 -6.83 1.27 3.09
C CYS A 137 -6.61 2.03 4.41
N LYS A 138 -7.25 3.19 4.58
CA LYS A 138 -7.15 4.05 5.76
C LYS A 138 -7.62 3.33 7.04
N ASP A 139 -8.72 2.59 6.94
CA ASP A 139 -9.38 1.98 8.09
C ASP A 139 -8.97 0.52 8.34
N GLN A 140 -7.90 0.04 7.68
CA GLN A 140 -7.36 -1.28 8.03
C GLN A 140 -6.54 -1.22 9.32
N PRO A 141 -6.68 -2.24 10.20
CA PRO A 141 -5.89 -2.31 11.42
C PRO A 141 -4.38 -2.21 11.16
N GLY A 142 -3.70 -1.37 11.94
CA GLY A 142 -2.24 -1.21 11.87
C GLY A 142 -1.74 -0.26 10.78
N ILE A 143 -2.60 0.26 9.92
CA ILE A 143 -2.23 1.28 8.93
C ILE A 143 -2.25 2.66 9.59
N THR A 144 -1.14 3.39 9.49
CA THR A 144 -1.01 4.75 10.04
C THR A 144 -1.58 5.79 9.07
N ALA A 145 -1.19 5.73 7.80
CA ALA A 145 -1.69 6.64 6.77
C ALA A 145 -1.45 6.08 5.36
N PRO A 146 -2.44 6.08 4.46
CA PRO A 146 -2.23 5.83 3.05
C PRO A 146 -1.75 7.10 2.33
N LEU A 147 -0.77 6.94 1.44
CA LEU A 147 -0.28 8.00 0.57
C LEU A 147 -1.18 8.16 -0.65
N ILE A 148 -1.59 9.39 -0.92
CA ILE A 148 -2.32 9.74 -2.13
C ILE A 148 -1.41 10.48 -3.12
N GLY A 149 -1.48 10.09 -4.41
CA GLY A 149 -0.71 10.70 -5.50
C GLY A 149 -1.65 11.38 -6.51
N THR A 150 -2.36 12.40 -6.07
CA THR A 150 -3.29 13.16 -6.92
C THR A 150 -2.52 14.00 -7.94
N ARG A 151 -3.00 14.06 -9.19
CA ARG A 151 -2.37 14.84 -10.27
C ARG A 151 -3.08 16.16 -10.54
N THR A 152 -4.25 16.36 -10.00
CA THR A 152 -5.07 17.56 -10.18
C THR A 152 -5.78 17.89 -8.88
N ILE A 153 -6.11 19.16 -8.67
CA ILE A 153 -6.90 19.60 -7.52
C ILE A 153 -8.25 18.87 -7.48
N LYS A 154 -8.90 18.68 -8.61
CA LYS A 154 -10.15 17.91 -8.70
C LYS A 154 -10.03 16.50 -8.12
N HIS A 155 -8.91 15.83 -8.34
CA HIS A 155 -8.68 14.49 -7.74
C HIS A 155 -8.48 14.58 -6.22
N LEU A 156 -7.85 15.65 -5.74
CA LEU A 156 -7.68 15.90 -4.31
C LEU A 156 -9.04 16.15 -3.65
N ASP A 157 -9.84 17.06 -4.22
CA ASP A 157 -11.18 17.41 -3.71
C ASP A 157 -12.10 16.19 -3.60
N ILE A 158 -12.00 15.24 -4.55
CA ILE A 158 -12.76 13.98 -4.48
C ILE A 158 -12.30 13.10 -3.31
N LEU A 159 -11.02 13.09 -2.96
CA LEU A 159 -10.47 12.18 -1.95
C LEU A 159 -10.48 12.76 -0.53
N LEU A 160 -10.40 14.07 -0.36
CA LEU A 160 -10.37 14.70 0.96
C LEU A 160 -11.55 14.33 1.88
N PRO A 161 -12.80 14.21 1.39
CA PRO A 161 -13.93 13.82 2.23
C PRO A 161 -13.74 12.46 2.92
N VAL A 162 -12.85 11.59 2.41
CA VAL A 162 -12.57 10.27 3.03
C VAL A 162 -11.99 10.40 4.45
N LEU A 163 -11.42 11.55 4.80
CA LEU A 163 -10.91 11.82 6.14
C LEU A 163 -12.00 11.76 7.20
N GLU A 164 -13.22 12.17 6.84
CA GLU A 164 -14.40 12.21 7.73
C GLU A 164 -15.27 10.94 7.63
N MET A 165 -14.88 9.98 6.76
CA MET A 165 -15.62 8.73 6.58
C MET A 165 -15.03 7.63 7.44
N THR A 166 -15.88 6.67 7.82
CA THR A 166 -15.49 5.42 8.47
C THR A 166 -16.01 4.24 7.67
N LEU A 167 -15.19 3.23 7.48
CA LEU A 167 -15.54 2.00 6.79
C LEU A 167 -16.42 1.13 7.70
N ASP A 168 -17.66 0.88 7.29
CA ASP A 168 -18.55 -0.02 8.02
C ASP A 168 -18.14 -1.50 7.85
N ASP A 169 -18.56 -2.33 8.80
CA ASP A 169 -18.19 -3.74 8.85
C ASP A 169 -18.75 -4.56 7.69
N ASP A 170 -19.91 -4.24 7.16
CA ASP A 170 -20.52 -4.98 6.05
C ASP A 170 -19.76 -4.69 4.76
N THR A 171 -19.38 -3.44 4.53
CA THR A 171 -18.51 -3.06 3.41
C THR A 171 -17.13 -3.70 3.55
N ARG A 172 -16.56 -3.76 4.76
CA ARG A 172 -15.28 -4.45 5.02
C ARG A 172 -15.37 -5.93 4.67
N LYS A 173 -16.39 -6.63 5.16
CA LYS A 173 -16.65 -8.04 4.85
C LYS A 173 -16.86 -8.28 3.36
N ALA A 174 -17.57 -7.39 2.67
CA ALA A 174 -17.75 -7.48 1.22
C ALA A 174 -16.41 -7.35 0.47
N CYS A 175 -15.50 -6.49 0.93
CA CYS A 175 -14.13 -6.42 0.39
C CYS A 175 -13.33 -7.69 0.68
N ASP A 176 -13.46 -8.28 1.88
CA ASP A 176 -12.79 -9.52 2.26
C ASP A 176 -13.24 -10.72 1.41
N VAL A 177 -14.49 -10.75 0.96
CA VAL A 177 -15.00 -11.75 0.00
C VAL A 177 -14.34 -11.57 -1.37
N LEU A 178 -14.10 -10.34 -1.82
CA LEU A 178 -13.42 -10.08 -3.10
C LEU A 178 -11.95 -10.51 -3.08
N VAL A 179 -11.25 -10.19 -2.01
CA VAL A 179 -9.85 -10.59 -1.80
C VAL A 179 -9.67 -10.90 -0.30
N PRO A 180 -9.50 -12.17 0.07
CA PRO A 180 -9.36 -12.56 1.47
C PRO A 180 -8.14 -11.90 2.14
N PRO A 181 -8.20 -11.66 3.48
CA PRO A 181 -7.08 -11.18 4.25
C PRO A 181 -5.78 -11.96 3.99
N GLY A 182 -4.66 -11.26 3.91
CA GLY A 182 -3.34 -11.86 3.69
C GLY A 182 -3.08 -12.40 2.28
N SER A 183 -4.08 -12.40 1.38
CA SER A 183 -3.96 -12.90 0.01
C SER A 183 -3.62 -11.80 -1.01
N PHE A 184 -3.38 -12.20 -2.26
CA PHE A 184 -3.15 -11.26 -3.36
C PHE A 184 -3.67 -11.78 -4.70
N VAL A 185 -3.90 -10.85 -5.62
CA VAL A 185 -4.31 -11.10 -7.02
C VAL A 185 -3.50 -10.26 -8.02
N ALA A 186 -2.72 -9.31 -7.53
CA ALA A 186 -1.78 -8.50 -8.30
C ALA A 186 -0.53 -8.23 -7.46
N ASP A 187 0.65 -8.38 -8.05
CA ASP A 187 1.93 -8.37 -7.35
C ASP A 187 2.43 -6.93 -7.11
N PHE A 188 2.05 -6.34 -5.98
CA PHE A 188 2.55 -5.04 -5.53
C PHE A 188 3.68 -5.17 -4.50
N HIS A 189 3.56 -6.07 -3.54
CA HIS A 189 4.54 -6.30 -2.48
C HIS A 189 5.49 -7.45 -2.87
N ASN A 190 6.39 -7.18 -3.79
CA ASN A 190 7.39 -8.14 -4.21
C ASN A 190 8.71 -7.90 -3.47
N THR A 191 9.07 -8.83 -2.59
CA THR A 191 10.31 -8.81 -1.81
C THR A 191 11.37 -9.77 -2.35
N SER A 192 11.16 -10.37 -3.54
CA SER A 192 12.09 -11.35 -4.11
C SER A 192 13.49 -10.79 -4.36
N TYR A 193 13.62 -9.49 -4.58
CA TYR A 193 14.92 -8.81 -4.69
C TYR A 193 15.77 -9.00 -3.42
N TRP A 194 15.14 -8.92 -2.25
CA TRP A 194 15.83 -9.14 -0.98
C TRP A 194 16.37 -10.56 -0.84
N ASN A 195 15.62 -11.55 -1.29
CA ASN A 195 16.07 -12.93 -1.32
C ASN A 195 17.31 -13.11 -2.21
N ARG A 196 17.30 -12.52 -3.40
CA ARG A 196 18.45 -12.57 -4.31
C ARG A 196 19.71 -11.94 -3.72
N ALA A 197 19.56 -10.77 -3.11
CA ALA A 197 20.71 -10.04 -2.55
C ALA A 197 21.29 -10.67 -1.29
N ARG A 198 20.54 -11.51 -0.58
CA ARG A 198 20.95 -12.01 0.75
C ARG A 198 21.13 -13.52 0.85
N VAL A 199 20.46 -14.28 0.00
CA VAL A 199 20.42 -15.76 0.12
C VAL A 199 21.14 -16.45 -1.04
N LEU A 200 21.21 -15.81 -2.20
CA LEU A 200 21.74 -16.40 -3.44
C LEU A 200 23.13 -15.91 -3.83
N GLU A 201 23.67 -14.91 -3.16
CA GLU A 201 25.04 -14.44 -3.26
C GLU A 201 25.84 -14.80 -2.00
#